data_981617782c808dec80a71271521789c6
#
_entry.id   981617782c808dec80a71271521789c6
#
_cell.length_a   1.000
_cell.length_b   1.000
_cell.length_c   1.000
_cell.angle_alpha   90.00
_cell.angle_beta   90.00
_cell.angle_gamma   90.00
#
_symmetry.space_group_name_H-M   'P 1'
#
loop_
_entity.id
_entity.type
_entity.pdbx_description
1 polymer ?
#
loop_
_entity_poly.entity_id
_entity_poly.type
_entity_poly.pdbx_seq_one_letter_code
_entity_poly.pdbx_strand_id
1 'polypeptide(L)'
;MNRDYGHDATATHDEASMQVVMIGLGDEKFALDAGLVREIIDPIPATKVAGARSFLPSVINVRGNVIPLADLRIRFGMPMSGDSTDTRIVVIEIDIDGDPVLVGVMADKVYEVTEISRTDVQQTPRVGMHWKPEFIRFITKWREEFIIVPNMERILN
;
A
#
# COMPACT_ATOMS: atom_id res chain seq x y z
N MET A 1 34.37 -20.22 -3.97
CA MET A 1 34.76 -18.87 -3.61
C MET A 1 33.92 -17.82 -4.26
N ASN A 2 34.00 -17.73 -5.56
CA ASN A 2 33.29 -16.69 -6.29
C ASN A 2 31.79 -16.78 -6.08
N ARG A 3 31.26 -17.97 -5.96
CA ARG A 3 29.86 -18.18 -5.74
C ARG A 3 29.39 -17.54 -4.43
N ASP A 4 30.23 -17.63 -3.40
CA ASP A 4 29.88 -17.06 -2.11
C ASP A 4 29.81 -15.54 -2.17
N TYR A 5 30.75 -14.94 -2.90
CA TYR A 5 30.74 -13.49 -3.07
C TYR A 5 29.51 -13.01 -3.80
N GLY A 6 29.12 -13.70 -4.85
CA GLY A 6 27.93 -13.34 -5.59
C GLY A 6 26.69 -13.51 -4.76
N HIS A 7 26.62 -14.56 -3.98
CA HIS A 7 25.49 -14.80 -3.10
C HIS A 7 25.39 -13.73 -2.02
N ASP A 8 26.50 -13.39 -1.40
CA ASP A 8 26.52 -12.36 -0.37
C ASP A 8 26.09 -11.00 -0.92
N ALA A 9 26.56 -10.65 -2.10
CA ALA A 9 26.19 -9.41 -2.73
C ALA A 9 24.70 -9.36 -3.02
N THR A 10 24.12 -10.47 -3.48
CA THR A 10 22.69 -10.56 -3.76
C THR A 10 21.88 -10.42 -2.47
N ALA A 11 22.30 -11.09 -1.41
CA ALA A 11 21.61 -11.01 -0.13
C ALA A 11 21.65 -9.57 0.41
N THR A 12 22.79 -8.90 0.30
CA THR A 12 22.93 -7.52 0.74
C THR A 12 22.02 -6.59 -0.06
N HIS A 13 21.94 -6.81 -1.37
CA HIS A 13 21.07 -6.03 -2.24
C HIS A 13 19.60 -6.22 -1.84
N ASP A 14 19.19 -7.46 -1.60
CA ASP A 14 17.80 -7.77 -1.21
C ASP A 14 17.45 -7.14 0.14
N GLU A 15 18.40 -7.08 1.06
CA GLU A 15 18.19 -6.42 2.34
C GLU A 15 18.12 -4.91 2.20
N ALA A 16 18.83 -4.34 1.25
CA ALA A 16 18.94 -2.90 1.05
C ALA A 16 17.83 -2.33 0.18
N SER A 17 17.06 -3.16 -0.49
CA SER A 17 16.01 -2.70 -1.39
C SER A 17 14.76 -3.55 -1.27
N MET A 18 13.65 -3.00 -1.75
CA MET A 18 12.41 -3.75 -1.84
C MET A 18 11.63 -3.35 -3.08
N GLN A 19 10.92 -4.30 -3.65
CA GLN A 19 10.01 -4.02 -4.75
C GLN A 19 8.68 -3.51 -4.21
N VAL A 20 8.17 -2.48 -4.84
CA VAL A 20 6.93 -1.83 -4.42
C VAL A 20 6.06 -1.53 -5.63
N VAL A 21 4.77 -1.41 -5.36
CA VAL A 21 3.81 -0.87 -6.31
C VAL A 21 3.52 0.56 -5.87
N MET A 22 3.83 1.53 -6.75
CA MET A 22 3.59 2.94 -6.45
C MET A 22 2.16 3.29 -6.76
N ILE A 23 1.44 3.79 -5.75
CA ILE A 23 0.06 4.23 -5.91
C ILE A 23 -0.09 5.69 -5.52
N GLY A 24 -1.13 6.31 -6.05
CA GLY A 24 -1.49 7.69 -5.71
C GLY A 24 -2.83 7.73 -5.01
N LEU A 25 -2.91 8.54 -3.96
CA LEU A 25 -4.14 8.90 -3.26
C LEU A 25 -4.12 10.41 -3.05
N GLY A 26 -5.04 11.12 -3.70
CA GLY A 26 -4.99 12.57 -3.70
C GLY A 26 -3.64 13.04 -4.25
N ASP A 27 -2.98 13.92 -3.53
CA ASP A 27 -1.68 14.46 -3.93
C ASP A 27 -0.50 13.65 -3.37
N GLU A 28 -0.77 12.56 -2.68
CA GLU A 28 0.26 11.77 -2.02
C GLU A 28 0.59 10.51 -2.80
N LYS A 29 1.84 10.09 -2.72
CA LYS A 29 2.30 8.83 -3.30
C LYS A 29 2.72 7.87 -2.21
N PHE A 30 2.32 6.63 -2.36
CA PHE A 30 2.60 5.57 -1.41
C PHE A 30 3.23 4.39 -2.12
N ALA A 31 4.11 3.70 -1.42
CA ALA A 31 4.75 2.50 -1.94
C ALA A 31 4.21 1.29 -1.18
N LEU A 32 3.40 0.47 -1.85
CA LEU A 32 2.94 -0.79 -1.29
C LEU A 32 3.97 -1.87 -1.55
N ASP A 33 4.29 -2.67 -0.54
CA ASP A 33 5.17 -3.82 -0.71
C ASP A 33 4.59 -4.73 -1.79
N ALA A 34 5.33 -4.95 -2.86
CA ALA A 34 4.87 -5.78 -3.97
C ALA A 34 4.55 -7.21 -3.53
N GLY A 35 5.20 -7.68 -2.48
CA GLY A 35 4.91 -8.99 -1.92
C GLY A 35 3.50 -9.13 -1.35
N LEU A 36 2.85 -8.03 -1.01
CA LEU A 36 1.46 -8.05 -0.54
C LEU A 36 0.46 -8.04 -1.68
N VAL A 37 0.85 -7.56 -2.86
CA VAL A 37 -0.08 -7.34 -3.96
C VAL A 37 -0.37 -8.64 -4.68
N ARG A 38 -1.65 -8.99 -4.81
CA ARG A 38 -2.10 -10.18 -5.54
C ARG A 38 -2.53 -9.85 -6.95
N GLU A 39 -3.28 -8.75 -7.11
CA GLU A 39 -3.67 -8.28 -8.44
C GLU A 39 -4.10 -6.82 -8.37
N ILE A 40 -4.15 -6.20 -9.54
CA ILE A 40 -4.63 -4.84 -9.72
C ILE A 40 -5.76 -4.93 -10.73
N ILE A 41 -6.93 -4.45 -10.36
CA ILE A 41 -8.13 -4.58 -11.17
C ILE A 41 -8.80 -3.22 -11.41
N ASP A 42 -9.60 -3.15 -12.47
CA ASP A 42 -10.47 -2.01 -12.68
C ASP A 42 -11.53 -1.96 -11.58
N PRO A 43 -12.06 -0.78 -11.27
CA PRO A 43 -13.15 -0.69 -10.29
C PRO A 43 -14.32 -1.56 -10.68
N ILE A 44 -14.89 -2.24 -9.69
CA ILE A 44 -16.08 -3.07 -9.85
C ILE A 44 -17.11 -2.62 -8.82
N PRO A 45 -18.40 -2.96 -9.03
CA PRO A 45 -19.45 -2.55 -8.10
C PRO A 45 -19.15 -3.04 -6.67
N ALA A 46 -19.40 -2.15 -5.71
CA ALA A 46 -19.20 -2.43 -4.30
C ALA A 46 -20.54 -2.37 -3.58
N THR A 47 -20.69 -3.23 -2.58
CA THR A 47 -21.90 -3.28 -1.75
C THR A 47 -21.56 -2.74 -0.36
N LYS A 48 -22.29 -1.72 0.06
CA LYS A 48 -22.10 -1.15 1.40
C LYS A 48 -22.51 -2.15 2.47
N VAL A 49 -21.77 -2.19 3.55
CA VAL A 49 -22.01 -3.06 4.68
C VAL A 49 -22.45 -2.21 5.88
N ALA A 50 -23.64 -2.46 6.38
CA ALA A 50 -24.15 -1.74 7.55
C ALA A 50 -23.31 -2.13 8.78
N GLY A 51 -22.94 -1.12 9.56
CA GLY A 51 -22.17 -1.33 10.78
C GLY A 51 -20.68 -1.58 10.55
N ALA A 52 -20.20 -1.49 9.30
CA ALA A 52 -18.80 -1.65 8.99
C ALA A 52 -17.98 -0.46 9.53
N ARG A 53 -16.67 -0.69 9.69
CA ARG A 53 -15.75 0.40 10.04
C ARG A 53 -15.75 1.43 8.92
N SER A 54 -15.57 2.70 9.26
CA SER A 54 -15.67 3.79 8.29
C SER A 54 -14.74 3.64 7.09
N PHE A 55 -13.54 3.12 7.32
CA PHE A 55 -12.54 2.95 6.25
C PHE A 55 -12.67 1.64 5.48
N LEU A 56 -13.60 0.77 5.91
CA LEU A 56 -13.95 -0.49 5.23
C LEU A 56 -15.44 -0.49 4.95
N PRO A 57 -15.94 0.49 4.16
CA PRO A 57 -17.41 0.70 4.07
C PRO A 57 -18.11 -0.32 3.23
N SER A 58 -17.41 -1.08 2.40
CA SER A 58 -18.03 -1.91 1.37
C SER A 58 -17.31 -3.22 1.22
N VAL A 59 -17.95 -4.13 0.49
CA VAL A 59 -17.32 -5.37 0.02
C VAL A 59 -17.43 -5.44 -1.49
N ILE A 60 -16.53 -6.17 -2.10
CA ILE A 60 -16.52 -6.44 -3.54
C ILE A 60 -16.40 -7.94 -3.77
N ASN A 61 -16.88 -8.38 -4.93
CA ASN A 61 -16.75 -9.77 -5.34
C ASN A 61 -15.65 -9.86 -6.40
N VAL A 62 -14.54 -10.50 -6.04
CA VAL A 62 -13.41 -10.72 -6.94
C VAL A 62 -13.33 -12.21 -7.21
N ARG A 63 -13.74 -12.63 -8.40
CA ARG A 63 -13.69 -14.04 -8.82
C ARG A 63 -14.37 -14.98 -7.85
N GLY A 64 -15.53 -14.57 -7.34
CA GLY A 64 -16.30 -15.37 -6.41
C GLY A 64 -15.92 -15.19 -4.94
N ASN A 65 -14.88 -14.43 -4.64
CA ASN A 65 -14.47 -14.15 -3.27
C ASN A 65 -14.98 -12.76 -2.87
N VAL A 66 -15.75 -12.71 -1.79
CA VAL A 66 -16.22 -11.44 -1.25
C VAL A 66 -15.16 -10.93 -0.30
N ILE A 67 -14.58 -9.78 -0.62
CA ILE A 67 -13.51 -9.19 0.19
C ILE A 67 -13.87 -7.75 0.55
N PRO A 68 -13.38 -7.25 1.68
CA PRO A 68 -13.60 -5.84 2.04
C PRO A 68 -12.86 -4.91 1.09
N LEU A 69 -13.46 -3.76 0.86
CA LEU A 69 -12.85 -2.69 0.07
C LEU A 69 -12.51 -1.54 1.01
N ALA A 70 -11.23 -1.26 1.11
CA ALA A 70 -10.72 -0.19 1.97
C ALA A 70 -10.62 1.11 1.21
N ASP A 71 -11.05 2.19 1.84
CA ASP A 71 -10.82 3.54 1.36
C ASP A 71 -9.86 4.22 2.33
N LEU A 72 -8.60 4.24 1.97
CA LEU A 72 -7.56 4.80 2.83
C LEU A 72 -7.67 6.30 3.02
N ARG A 73 -8.35 6.99 2.09
CA ARG A 73 -8.59 8.43 2.25
C ARG A 73 -9.39 8.71 3.51
N ILE A 74 -10.36 7.85 3.81
CA ILE A 74 -11.15 7.98 5.04
C ILE A 74 -10.27 7.74 6.26
N ARG A 75 -9.42 6.71 6.20
CA ARG A 75 -8.54 6.36 7.32
C ARG A 75 -7.54 7.48 7.64
N PHE A 76 -7.08 8.19 6.60
CA PHE A 76 -6.08 9.23 6.75
C PHE A 76 -6.67 10.64 6.83
N GLY A 77 -7.99 10.78 6.79
CA GLY A 77 -8.63 12.09 6.83
C GLY A 77 -8.34 12.93 5.61
N MET A 78 -8.15 12.31 4.46
CA MET A 78 -7.87 13.00 3.21
C MET A 78 -9.16 13.44 2.54
N PRO A 79 -9.11 14.52 1.72
CA PRO A 79 -10.28 14.92 0.95
C PRO A 79 -10.73 13.80 0.02
N MET A 80 -12.05 13.64 -0.12
CA MET A 80 -12.62 12.65 -1.03
C MET A 80 -12.71 13.26 -2.42
N SER A 81 -12.30 12.48 -3.41
CA SER A 81 -12.46 12.84 -4.82
C SER A 81 -13.21 11.71 -5.52
N GLY A 82 -13.87 12.04 -6.62
CA GLY A 82 -14.58 11.04 -7.41
C GLY A 82 -13.63 10.13 -8.16
N ASP A 83 -14.18 9.03 -8.65
CA ASP A 83 -13.41 8.10 -9.47
C ASP A 83 -13.07 8.74 -10.82
N SER A 84 -11.95 8.33 -11.38
CA SER A 84 -11.49 8.73 -12.69
C SER A 84 -11.16 7.48 -13.51
N THR A 85 -10.73 7.69 -14.76
CA THR A 85 -10.29 6.58 -15.59
C THR A 85 -9.03 5.92 -15.06
N ASP A 86 -8.30 6.59 -14.17
CA ASP A 86 -7.07 6.05 -13.57
C ASP A 86 -7.32 5.27 -12.29
N THR A 87 -8.52 5.36 -11.71
CA THR A 87 -8.85 4.66 -10.47
C THR A 87 -8.70 3.15 -10.64
N ARG A 88 -8.09 2.52 -9.62
CA ARG A 88 -7.88 1.06 -9.61
C ARG A 88 -8.14 0.52 -8.22
N ILE A 89 -8.36 -0.77 -8.16
CA ILE A 89 -8.40 -1.51 -6.90
C ILE A 89 -7.18 -2.41 -6.85
N VAL A 90 -6.36 -2.22 -5.82
CA VAL A 90 -5.19 -3.07 -5.59
C VAL A 90 -5.60 -4.12 -4.56
N VAL A 91 -5.63 -5.38 -4.99
CA VAL A 91 -5.99 -6.48 -4.08
C VAL A 91 -4.71 -6.94 -3.39
N ILE A 92 -4.70 -6.84 -2.08
CA ILE A 92 -3.56 -7.22 -1.26
C ILE A 92 -3.94 -8.36 -0.30
N GLU A 93 -2.95 -9.11 0.10
CA GLU A 93 -3.09 -10.11 1.15
C GLU A 93 -2.24 -9.69 2.33
N ILE A 94 -2.88 -9.56 3.48
CA ILE A 94 -2.21 -9.18 4.72
C ILE A 94 -2.49 -10.24 5.78
N ASP A 95 -1.64 -10.27 6.79
CA ASP A 95 -1.81 -11.17 7.93
C ASP A 95 -2.52 -10.41 9.04
N ILE A 96 -3.69 -10.87 9.43
CA ILE A 96 -4.43 -10.34 10.56
C ILE A 96 -4.59 -11.46 11.58
N ASP A 97 -3.95 -11.31 12.72
CA ASP A 97 -3.99 -12.26 13.83
C ASP A 97 -3.61 -13.68 13.39
N GLY A 98 -2.61 -13.79 12.51
CA GLY A 98 -2.12 -15.08 12.05
C GLY A 98 -2.84 -15.65 10.83
N ASP A 99 -3.90 -14.99 10.37
CA ASP A 99 -4.68 -15.47 9.22
C ASP A 99 -4.44 -14.56 8.01
N PRO A 100 -4.22 -15.14 6.81
CA PRO A 100 -4.13 -14.35 5.60
C PRO A 100 -5.51 -13.83 5.20
N VAL A 101 -5.61 -12.53 4.96
CA VAL A 101 -6.86 -11.87 4.61
C VAL A 101 -6.64 -11.05 3.34
N LEU A 102 -7.56 -11.20 2.39
CA LEU A 102 -7.55 -10.38 1.17
C LEU A 102 -8.34 -9.11 1.39
N VAL A 103 -7.80 -8.00 0.96
CA VAL A 103 -8.44 -6.68 1.05
C VAL A 103 -8.21 -5.95 -0.26
N GLY A 104 -9.26 -5.33 -0.80
CA GLY A 104 -9.12 -4.42 -1.92
C GLY A 104 -8.83 -3.02 -1.40
N VAL A 105 -7.86 -2.35 -1.99
CA VAL A 105 -7.49 -0.99 -1.62
C VAL A 105 -7.74 -0.08 -2.81
N MET A 106 -8.59 0.95 -2.62
CA MET A 106 -8.83 1.94 -3.66
C MET A 106 -7.59 2.80 -3.85
N ALA A 107 -7.20 2.98 -5.10
CA ALA A 107 -6.11 3.89 -5.47
C ALA A 107 -6.60 4.82 -6.55
N ASP A 108 -6.27 6.10 -6.44
CA ASP A 108 -6.62 7.07 -7.49
C ASP A 108 -5.84 6.78 -8.77
N LYS A 109 -4.64 6.23 -8.62
CA LYS A 109 -3.79 5.86 -9.74
C LYS A 109 -2.76 4.83 -9.29
N VAL A 110 -2.40 3.93 -10.19
CA VAL A 110 -1.26 3.05 -10.02
C VAL A 110 -0.20 3.49 -11.02
N TYR A 111 0.98 3.87 -10.52
CA TYR A 111 2.04 4.41 -11.38
C TYR A 111 2.90 3.31 -11.99
N GLU A 112 3.58 2.54 -11.16
CA GLU A 112 4.49 1.51 -11.65
C GLU A 112 4.92 0.58 -10.53
N VAL A 113 5.52 -0.53 -10.92
CA VAL A 113 6.23 -1.42 -10.02
C VAL A 113 7.71 -1.06 -10.13
N THR A 114 8.34 -0.76 -8.99
CA THR A 114 9.72 -0.31 -8.97
C THR A 114 10.41 -0.77 -7.70
N GLU A 115 11.71 -0.55 -7.64
CA GLU A 115 12.48 -0.80 -6.43
C GLU A 115 12.76 0.52 -5.70
N ILE A 116 12.68 0.48 -4.39
CA ILE A 116 13.08 1.60 -3.55
C ILE A 116 14.17 1.17 -2.60
N SER A 117 14.99 2.13 -2.16
CA SER A 117 16.06 1.86 -1.22
C SER A 117 15.52 1.81 0.20
N ARG A 118 15.87 0.76 0.93
CA ARG A 118 15.58 0.66 2.35
C ARG A 118 16.67 1.31 3.20
N THR A 119 17.79 1.66 2.58
CA THR A 119 18.90 2.32 3.29
C THR A 119 18.79 3.83 3.26
N ASP A 120 17.98 4.39 2.36
CA ASP A 120 17.76 5.83 2.22
C ASP A 120 16.51 6.25 2.99
N VAL A 121 16.35 5.73 4.20
CA VAL A 121 15.19 5.97 5.03
C VAL A 121 15.29 7.36 5.67
N GLN A 122 14.22 8.12 5.56
CA GLN A 122 14.10 9.44 6.15
C GLN A 122 13.32 9.35 7.45
N GLN A 123 13.65 10.22 8.39
CA GLN A 123 12.85 10.32 9.60
C GLN A 123 11.50 10.95 9.26
N THR A 124 10.44 10.42 9.91
CA THR A 124 9.11 10.98 9.74
C THR A 124 9.06 12.36 10.37
N PRO A 125 8.80 13.43 9.60
CA PRO A 125 8.64 14.76 10.18
C PRO A 125 7.39 14.78 11.06
N ARG A 126 7.49 15.39 12.21
CA ARG A 126 6.36 15.48 13.15
C ARG A 126 5.44 16.64 12.83
N VAL A 127 5.97 17.68 12.22
CA VAL A 127 5.24 18.89 11.89
C VAL A 127 4.69 18.78 10.49
N GLY A 128 3.40 19.02 10.32
CA GLY A 128 2.76 19.00 9.02
C GLY A 128 2.34 17.64 8.51
N MET A 129 2.54 16.59 9.30
CA MET A 129 2.10 15.25 8.93
C MET A 129 0.70 14.99 9.49
N HIS A 130 -0.20 14.58 8.63
CA HIS A 130 -1.55 14.17 9.02
C HIS A 130 -1.61 12.71 9.43
N TRP A 131 -0.52 11.99 9.28
CA TRP A 131 -0.46 10.56 9.46
C TRP A 131 -0.01 10.21 10.86
N LYS A 132 -0.67 9.20 11.44
CA LYS A 132 -0.20 8.63 12.68
C LYS A 132 1.11 7.89 12.40
N PRO A 133 2.14 8.08 13.22
CA PRO A 133 3.42 7.40 12.99
C PRO A 133 3.31 5.88 12.92
N GLU A 134 2.35 5.28 13.61
CA GLU A 134 2.13 3.83 13.62
C GLU A 134 1.68 3.31 12.25
N PHE A 135 1.14 4.16 11.38
CA PHE A 135 0.72 3.79 10.05
C PHE A 135 1.85 3.81 9.03
N ILE A 136 3.01 4.29 9.42
CA ILE A 136 4.16 4.46 8.52
C ILE A 136 5.24 3.47 8.91
N ARG A 137 5.64 2.60 7.96
CA ARG A 137 6.81 1.73 8.16
C ARG A 137 8.07 2.55 8.08
N PHE A 138 8.23 3.29 6.99
CA PHE A 138 9.32 4.23 6.81
C PHE A 138 9.00 5.18 5.65
N ILE A 139 9.79 6.24 5.54
CA ILE A 139 9.72 7.18 4.43
C ILE A 139 11.05 7.09 3.70
N THR A 140 11.00 7.06 2.39
CA THR A 140 12.20 7.03 1.57
C THR A 140 12.09 8.08 0.46
N LYS A 141 13.19 8.32 -0.22
CA LYS A 141 13.23 9.26 -1.33
C LYS A 141 13.29 8.49 -2.64
N TRP A 142 12.44 8.88 -3.58
CA TRP A 142 12.37 8.25 -4.88
C TRP A 142 12.13 9.34 -5.93
N ARG A 143 13.04 9.47 -6.89
CA ARG A 143 12.97 10.49 -7.94
C ARG A 143 12.73 11.90 -7.37
N GLU A 144 13.51 12.26 -6.35
CA GLU A 144 13.44 13.57 -5.69
C GLU A 144 12.14 13.83 -4.91
N GLU A 145 11.28 12.83 -4.75
CA GLU A 145 10.05 12.92 -3.97
C GLU A 145 10.13 12.04 -2.74
N PHE A 146 9.51 12.47 -1.67
CA PHE A 146 9.35 11.63 -0.49
C PHE A 146 8.18 10.69 -0.67
N ILE A 147 8.44 9.42 -0.42
CA ILE A 147 7.44 8.36 -0.59
C ILE A 147 7.23 7.69 0.76
N ILE A 148 5.97 7.54 1.11
CA ILE A 148 5.58 6.85 2.35
C ILE A 148 5.38 5.38 2.05
N VAL A 149 6.03 4.52 2.84
CA VAL A 149 5.78 3.08 2.83
C VAL A 149 4.86 2.79 4.01
N PRO A 150 3.57 2.54 3.75
CA PRO A 150 2.60 2.36 4.83
C PRO A 150 2.72 0.99 5.49
N ASN A 151 2.31 0.93 6.74
CA ASN A 151 2.14 -0.32 7.46
C ASN A 151 0.70 -0.77 7.30
N MET A 152 0.44 -1.58 6.28
CA MET A 152 -0.92 -1.96 5.92
C MET A 152 -1.62 -2.78 7.01
N GLU A 153 -0.87 -3.58 7.74
CA GLU A 153 -1.45 -4.38 8.82
C GLU A 153 -1.99 -3.49 9.93
N ARG A 154 -1.29 -2.42 10.26
CA ARG A 154 -1.73 -1.46 11.26
C ARG A 154 -2.89 -0.62 10.77
N ILE A 155 -2.85 -0.24 9.51
CA ILE A 155 -3.87 0.62 8.91
C ILE A 155 -5.20 -0.10 8.83
N LEU A 156 -5.19 -1.38 8.46
CA LEU A 156 -6.41 -2.14 8.18
C LEU A 156 -6.92 -2.96 9.37
N ASN A 157 -6.20 -2.92 10.47
CA ASN A 157 -6.60 -3.64 11.67
C ASN A 157 -7.41 -2.73 12.67
#